data_65f96c5199e59fb163c245c2c2e02983
#
_entry.id   65f96c5199e59fb163c245c2c2e02983
#
_cell.length_a   1.000
_cell.length_b   1.000
_cell.length_c   1.000
_cell.angle_alpha   90.00
_cell.angle_beta   90.00
_cell.angle_gamma   90.00
#
_symmetry.space_group_name_H-M   'P 1'
#
loop_
_entity.id
_entity.type
_entity.pdbx_description
1 polymer ?
#
loop_
_entity_poly.entity_id
_entity_poly.type
_entity_poly.pdbx_seq_one_letter_code
_entity_poly.pdbx_strand_id
1 'polypeptide(L)'
;MVTDAPLTFEQKPGATPDALLFVLSGPLTLRNMFDLQSALREASTPKLVIFDLADVPYMDSAGMGLIVNHHVHCQTRGSKLVIAGANNRVLDVFKVTRVDSVLALAPTAEAAQA
;
A
#
# COMPACT_ATOMS: atom_id res chain seq x y z
N MET A 1 8.44 -27.04 7.16
CA MET A 1 8.63 -25.94 6.21
C MET A 1 7.64 -24.83 6.52
N VAL A 2 8.11 -23.63 6.64
CA VAL A 2 7.24 -22.49 6.88
C VAL A 2 6.92 -21.83 5.56
N THR A 3 5.62 -21.64 5.30
CA THR A 3 5.16 -20.87 4.15
C THR A 3 4.53 -19.58 4.67
N ASP A 4 4.75 -18.50 3.96
CA ASP A 4 4.06 -17.25 4.28
C ASP A 4 2.56 -17.42 4.12
N ALA A 5 1.81 -16.76 4.99
CA ALA A 5 0.38 -16.64 4.79
C ALA A 5 0.12 -15.93 3.44
N PRO A 6 -0.97 -16.26 2.76
CA PRO A 6 -1.28 -15.59 1.51
C PRO A 6 -1.62 -14.12 1.76
N LEU A 7 -1.25 -13.27 0.81
CA LEU A 7 -1.72 -11.90 0.77
C LEU A 7 -3.08 -11.89 0.07
N THR A 8 -4.06 -11.30 0.72
CA THR A 8 -5.36 -11.01 0.11
C THR A 8 -5.57 -9.51 0.08
N PHE A 9 -6.37 -9.04 -0.87
CA PHE A 9 -6.67 -7.62 -0.96
C PHE A 9 -8.05 -7.42 -1.55
N GLU A 10 -8.67 -6.31 -1.15
CA GLU A 10 -9.93 -5.85 -1.71
C GLU A 10 -9.72 -4.46 -2.29
N GLN A 11 -10.31 -4.25 -3.45
CA GLN A 11 -10.36 -2.93 -4.07
C GLN A 11 -11.75 -2.35 -3.82
N LYS A 12 -11.81 -1.21 -3.14
CA LYS A 12 -13.07 -0.57 -2.75
C LYS A 12 -13.08 0.88 -3.20
N PRO A 13 -14.27 1.44 -3.48
CA PRO A 13 -14.37 2.88 -3.65
C PRO A 13 -14.01 3.56 -2.33
N GLY A 14 -13.36 4.73 -2.42
CA GLY A 14 -13.10 5.55 -1.25
C GLY A 14 -14.33 6.35 -0.84
N ALA A 15 -14.15 7.27 0.11
CA ALA A 15 -15.22 8.13 0.60
C ALA A 15 -15.76 9.09 -0.48
N THR A 16 -14.95 9.38 -1.50
CA THR A 16 -15.35 10.21 -2.64
C THR A 16 -15.16 9.44 -3.94
N PRO A 17 -15.81 9.85 -5.05
CA PRO A 17 -15.60 9.20 -6.35
C PRO A 17 -14.16 9.25 -6.86
N ASP A 18 -13.36 10.20 -6.37
CA ASP A 18 -11.96 10.39 -6.78
C ASP A 18 -10.98 9.63 -5.90
N ALA A 19 -11.45 8.75 -5.04
CA ALA A 19 -10.61 7.95 -4.14
C ALA A 19 -10.81 6.46 -4.37
N LEU A 20 -9.71 5.72 -4.35
CA LEU A 20 -9.68 4.26 -4.47
C LEU A 20 -8.94 3.69 -3.29
N LEU A 21 -9.53 2.69 -2.65
CA LEU A 21 -8.98 2.05 -1.45
C LEU A 21 -8.60 0.61 -1.76
N PHE A 22 -7.36 0.24 -1.46
CA PHE A 22 -6.90 -1.15 -1.43
C PHE A 22 -6.72 -1.58 0.01
N VAL A 23 -7.51 -2.52 0.47
CA VAL A 23 -7.39 -3.10 1.81
C VAL A 23 -6.59 -4.38 1.70
N LEU A 24 -5.38 -4.40 2.26
CA LEU A 24 -4.48 -5.54 2.20
C LEU A 24 -4.54 -6.33 3.51
N SER A 25 -4.47 -7.65 3.41
CA SER A 25 -4.41 -8.55 4.55
C SER A 25 -3.40 -9.64 4.29
N GLY A 26 -2.50 -9.84 5.24
CA GLY A 26 -1.40 -10.79 5.13
C GLY A 26 -0.07 -10.11 4.85
N PRO A 27 1.04 -10.86 4.91
CA PRO A 27 2.36 -10.28 4.67
C PRO A 27 2.54 -9.84 3.22
N LEU A 28 3.22 -8.71 3.03
CA LEU A 28 3.53 -8.18 1.71
C LEU A 28 4.99 -8.48 1.39
N THR A 29 5.22 -9.58 0.69
CA THR A 29 6.54 -10.11 0.40
C THR A 29 6.69 -10.46 -1.07
N LEU A 30 7.93 -10.75 -1.49
CA LEU A 30 8.21 -11.16 -2.86
C LEU A 30 7.39 -12.38 -3.28
N ARG A 31 7.10 -13.31 -2.34
CA ARG A 31 6.39 -14.54 -2.66
C ARG A 31 4.91 -14.35 -2.95
N ASN A 32 4.30 -13.31 -2.38
CA ASN A 32 2.84 -13.18 -2.40
C ASN A 32 2.34 -11.88 -3.01
N MET A 33 3.21 -11.05 -3.56
CA MET A 33 2.81 -9.71 -4.04
C MET A 33 2.35 -9.65 -5.49
N PHE A 34 2.52 -10.75 -6.26
CA PHE A 34 2.34 -10.68 -7.72
C PHE A 34 0.91 -10.39 -8.15
N ASP A 35 -0.08 -10.95 -7.45
CA ASP A 35 -1.48 -10.67 -7.75
C ASP A 35 -1.84 -9.21 -7.51
N LEU A 36 -1.33 -8.64 -6.41
CA LEU A 36 -1.50 -7.21 -6.13
C LEU A 36 -0.82 -6.37 -7.19
N GLN A 37 0.40 -6.72 -7.58
CA GLN A 37 1.12 -6.01 -8.62
C GLN A 37 0.34 -5.97 -9.93
N SER A 38 -0.26 -7.09 -10.32
CA SER A 38 -1.08 -7.18 -11.52
C SER A 38 -2.35 -6.32 -11.40
N ALA A 39 -3.01 -6.39 -10.24
CA ALA A 39 -4.20 -5.58 -9.99
C ALA A 39 -3.90 -4.09 -10.05
N LEU A 40 -2.74 -3.66 -9.52
CA LEU A 40 -2.34 -2.26 -9.55
C LEU A 40 -2.07 -1.76 -10.98
N ARG A 41 -1.54 -2.62 -11.85
CA ARG A 41 -1.33 -2.25 -13.25
C ARG A 41 -2.63 -2.01 -14.00
N GLU A 42 -3.68 -2.76 -13.66
CA GLU A 42 -4.97 -2.69 -14.31
C GLU A 42 -5.91 -1.65 -13.68
N ALA A 43 -5.64 -1.27 -12.43
CA ALA A 43 -6.50 -0.33 -11.71
C ALA A 43 -6.42 1.07 -12.28
N SER A 44 -7.53 1.78 -12.22
CA SER A 44 -7.53 3.22 -12.51
C SER A 44 -6.68 3.96 -11.46
N THR A 45 -6.20 5.15 -11.82
CA THR A 45 -5.41 5.98 -10.92
C THR A 45 -6.18 7.27 -10.66
N PRO A 46 -7.15 7.27 -9.74
CA PRO A 46 -7.89 8.48 -9.39
C PRO A 46 -6.98 9.45 -8.62
N LYS A 47 -7.53 10.58 -8.21
CA LYS A 47 -6.75 11.62 -7.51
C LYS A 47 -6.15 11.13 -6.21
N LEU A 48 -6.80 10.20 -5.52
CA LEU A 48 -6.33 9.65 -4.25
C LEU A 48 -6.40 8.14 -4.27
N VAL A 49 -5.27 7.50 -3.98
CA VAL A 49 -5.18 6.05 -3.80
C VAL A 49 -4.70 5.80 -2.38
N ILE A 50 -5.36 4.89 -1.67
CA ILE A 50 -5.03 4.57 -0.28
C ILE A 50 -4.73 3.08 -0.19
N PHE A 51 -3.58 2.74 0.40
CA PHE A 51 -3.27 1.38 0.80
C PHE A 51 -3.50 1.25 2.30
N ASP A 52 -4.49 0.48 2.68
CA ASP A 52 -4.76 0.17 4.08
C ASP A 52 -3.95 -1.06 4.48
N LEU A 53 -2.93 -0.86 5.31
CA LEU A 53 -2.02 -1.89 5.77
C LEU A 53 -2.29 -2.34 7.20
N ALA A 54 -3.47 -2.04 7.75
CA ALA A 54 -3.78 -2.38 9.13
C ALA A 54 -3.65 -3.89 9.42
N ASP A 55 -3.95 -4.73 8.44
CA ASP A 55 -3.87 -6.18 8.55
C ASP A 55 -2.64 -6.77 7.86
N VAL A 56 -1.62 -5.97 7.57
CA VAL A 56 -0.33 -6.42 7.05
C VAL A 56 0.65 -6.53 8.23
N PRO A 57 1.00 -7.76 8.65
CA PRO A 57 1.84 -7.93 9.84
C PRO A 57 3.29 -7.54 9.60
N TYR A 58 3.80 -7.73 8.39
CA TYR A 58 5.17 -7.37 8.03
C TYR A 58 5.31 -7.30 6.50
N MET A 59 6.40 -6.69 6.05
CA MET A 59 6.77 -6.69 4.63
C MET A 59 8.28 -6.83 4.51
N ASP A 60 8.72 -7.29 3.34
CA ASP A 60 10.13 -7.31 2.98
C ASP A 60 10.46 -6.14 2.04
N SER A 61 11.71 -6.09 1.58
CA SER A 61 12.15 -5.04 0.67
C SER A 61 11.44 -5.07 -0.68
N ALA A 62 10.99 -6.24 -1.14
CA ALA A 62 10.23 -6.34 -2.38
C ALA A 62 8.83 -5.73 -2.24
N GLY A 63 8.18 -5.97 -1.09
CA GLY A 63 6.89 -5.33 -0.79
C GLY A 63 7.02 -3.82 -0.68
N MET A 64 8.08 -3.34 -0.02
CA MET A 64 8.37 -1.91 0.03
C MET A 64 8.59 -1.35 -1.37
N GLY A 65 9.34 -2.06 -2.22
CA GLY A 65 9.60 -1.64 -3.59
C GLY A 65 8.32 -1.50 -4.41
N LEU A 66 7.38 -2.40 -4.23
CA LEU A 66 6.08 -2.32 -4.88
C LEU A 66 5.33 -1.04 -4.48
N ILE A 67 5.35 -0.70 -3.19
CA ILE A 67 4.71 0.52 -2.69
C ILE A 67 5.38 1.76 -3.28
N VAL A 68 6.70 1.81 -3.27
CA VAL A 68 7.46 2.95 -3.82
C VAL A 68 7.20 3.10 -5.32
N ASN A 69 7.20 1.99 -6.05
CA ASN A 69 6.89 2.02 -7.49
C ASN A 69 5.48 2.56 -7.75
N HIS A 70 4.52 2.17 -6.93
CA HIS A 70 3.16 2.68 -7.11
C HIS A 70 3.05 4.15 -6.73
N HIS A 71 3.81 4.59 -5.72
CA HIS A 71 3.90 6.01 -5.38
C HIS A 71 4.39 6.84 -6.58
N VAL A 72 5.45 6.39 -7.24
CA VAL A 72 5.96 7.07 -8.43
C VAL A 72 4.93 7.04 -9.56
N HIS A 73 4.27 5.91 -9.76
CA HIS A 73 3.21 5.79 -10.77
C HIS A 73 2.08 6.79 -10.53
N CYS A 74 1.67 6.93 -9.27
CA CYS A 74 0.64 7.92 -8.90
C CYS A 74 1.12 9.34 -9.17
N GLN A 75 2.36 9.67 -8.80
CA GLN A 75 2.92 11.01 -9.04
C GLN A 75 2.91 11.38 -10.52
N THR A 76 3.29 10.45 -11.38
CA THR A 76 3.34 10.72 -12.83
C THR A 76 1.95 10.98 -13.42
N ARG A 77 0.90 10.58 -12.73
CA ARG A 77 -0.49 10.75 -13.16
C ARG A 77 -1.22 11.86 -12.40
N GLY A 78 -0.52 12.63 -11.59
CA GLY A 78 -1.14 13.68 -10.77
C GLY A 78 -1.99 13.13 -9.64
N SER A 79 -1.76 11.90 -9.25
CA SER A 79 -2.47 11.22 -8.18
C SER A 79 -1.63 11.21 -6.91
N LYS A 80 -2.27 10.99 -5.75
CA LYS A 80 -1.58 10.88 -4.46
C LYS A 80 -1.81 9.49 -3.89
N LEU A 81 -0.73 8.84 -3.46
CA LEU A 81 -0.80 7.58 -2.70
C LEU A 81 -0.59 7.86 -1.22
N VAL A 82 -1.50 7.37 -0.38
CA VAL A 82 -1.37 7.42 1.08
C VAL A 82 -1.32 6.00 1.62
N ILE A 83 -0.38 5.76 2.52
CA ILE A 83 -0.23 4.48 3.22
C ILE A 83 -0.85 4.63 4.60
N ALA A 84 -1.89 3.85 4.88
CA ALA A 84 -2.64 3.97 6.11
C ALA A 84 -2.49 2.74 7.00
N GLY A 85 -2.48 2.94 8.30
CA GLY A 85 -2.58 1.86 9.27
C GLY A 85 -1.34 0.99 9.43
N ALA A 86 -0.18 1.40 8.90
CA ALA A 86 1.04 0.61 9.00
C ALA A 86 1.45 0.43 10.47
N ASN A 87 1.75 -0.81 10.87
CA ASN A 87 2.24 -1.11 12.21
C ASN A 87 3.73 -0.75 12.34
N ASN A 88 4.29 -0.90 13.54
CA ASN A 88 5.68 -0.53 13.79
C ASN A 88 6.68 -1.33 12.96
N ARG A 89 6.41 -2.61 12.71
CA ARG A 89 7.31 -3.45 11.88
C ARG A 89 7.36 -2.95 10.44
N VAL A 90 6.21 -2.57 9.90
CA VAL A 90 6.11 -2.02 8.54
C VAL A 90 6.75 -0.63 8.49
N LEU A 91 6.45 0.23 9.47
CA LEU A 91 7.05 1.56 9.56
C LEU A 91 8.57 1.50 9.68
N ASP A 92 9.11 0.51 10.41
CA ASP A 92 10.56 0.36 10.55
C ASP A 92 11.24 0.08 9.20
N VAL A 93 10.61 -0.70 8.32
CA VAL A 93 11.14 -0.92 6.97
C VAL A 93 11.24 0.40 6.21
N PHE A 94 10.22 1.25 6.32
CA PHE A 94 10.24 2.57 5.68
C PHE A 94 11.33 3.47 6.28
N LYS A 95 11.50 3.45 7.60
CA LYS A 95 12.49 4.29 8.28
C LYS A 95 13.93 3.88 7.94
N VAL A 96 14.22 2.60 7.98
CA VAL A 96 15.56 2.07 7.69
C VAL A 96 16.00 2.44 6.28
N THR A 97 15.09 2.43 5.34
CA THR A 97 15.36 2.78 3.95
C THR A 97 15.11 4.24 3.62
N ARG A 98 14.69 5.04 4.62
CA ARG A 98 14.38 6.47 4.50
C ARG A 98 13.24 6.79 3.54
N VAL A 99 12.43 5.79 3.23
CA VAL A 99 11.26 5.95 2.36
C VAL A 99 10.13 6.68 3.09
N ASP A 100 10.12 6.64 4.42
CA ASP A 100 9.13 7.36 5.23
C ASP A 100 9.12 8.88 4.97
N SER A 101 10.23 9.45 4.51
CA SER A 101 10.27 10.87 4.14
C SER A 101 9.62 11.16 2.78
N VAL A 102 9.41 10.13 1.97
CA VAL A 102 8.86 10.26 0.61
C VAL A 102 7.37 9.93 0.59
N LEU A 103 6.97 8.90 1.35
CA LEU A 103 5.60 8.41 1.37
C LEU A 103 4.70 9.27 2.26
N ALA A 104 3.45 9.46 1.84
CA ALA A 104 2.42 10.04 2.69
C ALA A 104 1.86 8.94 3.59
N LEU A 105 1.91 9.15 4.89
CA LEU A 105 1.47 8.17 5.89
C LEU A 105 0.28 8.72 6.66
N ALA A 106 -0.67 7.85 7.00
CA ALA A 106 -1.80 8.19 7.83
C ALA A 106 -2.05 7.08 8.86
N PRO A 107 -2.58 7.40 10.05
CA PRO A 107 -2.83 6.39 11.07
C PRO A 107 -3.93 5.41 10.69
N THR A 108 -4.93 5.84 9.92
CA THR A 108 -6.04 4.99 9.46
C THR A 108 -6.45 5.38 8.05
N ALA A 109 -7.18 4.46 7.40
CA ALA A 109 -7.75 4.75 6.08
C ALA A 109 -8.75 5.92 6.14
N GLU A 110 -9.47 6.08 7.25
CA GLU A 110 -10.39 7.19 7.45
C GLU A 110 -9.64 8.53 7.52
N ALA A 111 -8.54 8.58 8.28
CA ALA A 111 -7.71 9.77 8.38
C ALA A 111 -7.10 10.14 7.03
N ALA A 112 -6.77 9.15 6.20
CA ALA A 112 -6.20 9.38 4.87
C ALA A 112 -7.18 10.08 3.93
N GLN A 113 -8.48 9.95 4.21
CA GLN A 113 -9.56 10.50 3.37
C GLN A 113 -10.16 11.80 3.95
N ALA A 114 -9.72 12.17 5.11
CA ALA A 114 -10.23 13.39 5.77
C ALA A 114 -9.74 14.67 5.11
#